data_e906ea2f647f63c7f666e2dc0a421a4f
#
_entry.id   e906ea2f647f63c7f666e2dc0a421a4f
#
_cell.length_a   1.000
_cell.length_b   1.000
_cell.length_c   1.000
_cell.angle_alpha   90.00
_cell.angle_beta   90.00
_cell.angle_gamma   90.00
#
_symmetry.space_group_name_H-M   'P 1'
#
loop_
_entity.id
_entity.type
_entity.pdbx_description
1 polymer ?
#
loop_
_entity_poly.entity_id
_entity_poly.type
_entity_poly.pdbx_seq_one_letter_code
_entity_poly.pdbx_strand_id
1 'polypeptide(L)'
;MKAIKGLDIAQMGTHGLLLRTDNYRPAVLGATIRDLALDGVSDVVPAETTLLVRCDHAAAQQAVQHWLEELIASYDESPLRVDREPIEIPVRYDGEDLAFVAEACSLSKEEVIRRHLGSTYVA
;
A
#
# COMPACT_ATOMS: atom_id res chain seq x y z
N MET A 1 16.96 -8.29 20.63
CA MET A 1 16.04 -7.73 19.63
C MET A 1 15.72 -8.83 18.63
N LYS A 2 14.50 -9.34 18.66
CA LYS A 2 14.07 -10.31 17.64
C LYS A 2 13.80 -9.53 16.37
N ALA A 3 14.63 -9.70 15.33
CA ALA A 3 14.29 -9.26 14.00
C ALA A 3 12.98 -9.96 13.61
N ILE A 4 11.94 -9.17 13.39
CA ILE A 4 10.66 -9.68 12.93
C ILE A 4 10.89 -10.09 11.48
N LYS A 5 10.68 -11.38 11.21
CA LYS A 5 10.90 -11.98 9.89
C LYS A 5 10.06 -11.23 8.85
N GLY A 6 10.73 -10.44 7.97
CA GLY A 6 10.07 -9.83 6.80
C GLY A 6 9.58 -8.40 6.97
N LEU A 7 9.97 -7.68 8.02
CA LEU A 7 9.71 -6.24 8.12
C LEU A 7 10.98 -5.50 8.53
N ASP A 8 11.30 -4.47 7.76
CA ASP A 8 12.38 -3.52 8.02
C ASP A 8 11.78 -2.11 8.14
N ILE A 9 12.12 -1.39 9.21
CA ILE A 9 11.71 -0.02 9.44
C ILE A 9 12.93 0.88 9.34
N ALA A 10 12.93 1.76 8.34
CA ALA A 10 13.96 2.75 8.12
C ALA A 10 13.43 4.17 8.36
N GLN A 11 14.24 5.01 8.99
CA GLN A 11 13.92 6.42 9.11
C GLN A 11 14.11 7.14 7.78
N MET A 12 13.09 7.91 7.37
CA MET A 12 13.06 8.73 6.16
C MET A 12 12.98 10.21 6.54
N GLY A 13 14.15 10.84 6.63
CA GLY A 13 14.24 12.19 7.18
C GLY A 13 13.81 12.24 8.65
N THR A 14 13.31 13.39 9.08
CA THR A 14 12.90 13.63 10.47
C THR A 14 11.44 13.33 10.77
N HIS A 15 10.63 13.08 9.75
CA HIS A 15 9.17 12.95 9.87
C HIS A 15 8.62 11.69 9.20
N GLY A 16 9.46 10.80 8.71
CA GLY A 16 9.01 9.62 7.99
C GLY A 16 9.62 8.32 8.51
N LEU A 17 8.82 7.27 8.50
CA LEU A 17 9.23 5.89 8.74
C LEU A 17 8.81 5.05 7.53
N LEU A 18 9.77 4.46 6.85
CA LEU A 18 9.51 3.58 5.72
C LEU A 18 9.57 2.13 6.18
N LEU A 19 8.45 1.46 6.08
CA LEU A 19 8.32 0.03 6.35
C LEU A 19 8.44 -0.74 5.04
N ARG A 20 9.37 -1.70 4.96
CA ARG A 20 9.46 -2.66 3.85
C ARG A 20 8.73 -3.93 4.28
N THR A 21 7.78 -4.35 3.46
CA THR A 21 6.86 -5.42 3.80
C THR A 21 7.00 -6.57 2.81
N ASP A 22 8.00 -7.43 2.99
CA ASP A 22 8.21 -8.55 2.08
C ASP A 22 7.08 -9.60 2.16
N ASN A 23 6.41 -9.68 3.32
CA ASN A 23 5.37 -10.69 3.59
C ASN A 23 4.01 -10.10 3.96
N TYR A 24 3.87 -8.77 3.99
CA TYR A 24 2.63 -8.09 4.37
C TYR A 24 2.10 -7.25 3.21
N ARG A 25 0.79 -7.15 3.10
CA ARG A 25 0.15 -6.23 2.14
C ARG A 25 0.20 -4.82 2.68
N PRO A 26 0.96 -3.89 2.08
CA PRO A 26 1.09 -2.52 2.58
C PRO A 26 -0.26 -1.82 2.75
N ALA A 27 -1.20 -2.03 1.82
CA ALA A 27 -2.52 -1.44 1.88
C ALA A 27 -3.32 -1.90 3.11
N VAL A 28 -3.24 -3.18 3.48
CA VAL A 28 -3.95 -3.74 4.65
C VAL A 28 -3.31 -3.24 5.94
N LEU A 29 -1.99 -3.33 6.04
CA LEU A 29 -1.25 -2.82 7.19
C LEU A 29 -1.46 -1.31 7.37
N GLY A 30 -1.45 -0.56 6.28
CA GLY A 30 -1.71 0.88 6.28
C GLY A 30 -3.11 1.24 6.76
N ALA A 31 -4.13 0.48 6.34
CA ALA A 31 -5.49 0.65 6.84
C ALA A 31 -5.57 0.40 8.35
N THR A 32 -4.94 -0.67 8.83
CA THR A 32 -4.88 -0.99 10.27
C THR A 32 -4.23 0.15 11.07
N ILE A 33 -3.09 0.68 10.59
CA ILE A 33 -2.41 1.79 11.28
C ILE A 33 -3.28 3.06 11.30
N ARG A 34 -3.99 3.36 10.20
CA ARG A 34 -4.92 4.50 10.16
C ARG A 34 -6.07 4.34 11.15
N ASP A 35 -6.67 3.16 11.22
CA ASP A 35 -7.81 2.89 12.08
C ASP A 35 -7.46 3.01 13.57
N LEU A 36 -6.20 2.78 13.92
CA LEU A 36 -5.69 2.93 15.28
C LEU A 36 -5.49 4.39 15.71
N ALA A 37 -5.56 5.33 14.77
CA ALA A 37 -5.50 6.78 15.01
C ALA A 37 -4.41 7.21 16.00
N LEU A 38 -3.18 6.75 15.75
CA LEU A 38 -2.05 6.96 16.65
C LEU A 38 -1.65 8.42 16.80
N ASP A 39 -1.44 8.83 18.02
CA ASP A 39 -0.84 10.13 18.29
C ASP A 39 0.53 10.24 17.63
N GLY A 40 0.76 11.37 16.97
CA GLY A 40 2.01 11.65 16.27
C GLY A 40 2.09 11.10 14.84
N VAL A 41 1.07 10.41 14.33
CA VAL A 41 0.96 9.99 12.94
C VAL A 41 0.06 10.95 12.17
N SER A 42 0.62 11.61 11.14
CA SER A 42 -0.13 12.54 10.28
C SER A 42 -0.68 11.88 9.02
N ASP A 43 0.01 10.85 8.52
CA ASP A 43 -0.42 10.18 7.28
C ASP A 43 0.20 8.78 7.15
N VAL A 44 -0.44 7.92 6.39
CA VAL A 44 0.01 6.56 6.07
C VAL A 44 -0.18 6.31 4.59
N VAL A 45 0.91 6.11 3.86
CA VAL A 45 0.91 5.99 2.41
C VAL A 45 1.42 4.60 1.99
N PRO A 46 0.53 3.69 1.57
CA PRO A 46 0.94 2.40 1.05
C PRO A 46 1.44 2.50 -0.39
N ALA A 47 2.42 1.66 -0.71
CA ALA A 47 2.90 1.40 -2.06
C ALA A 47 2.90 -0.11 -2.32
N GLU A 48 3.53 -0.58 -3.38
CA GLU A 48 3.48 -2.00 -3.76
C GLU A 48 4.10 -2.93 -2.68
N THR A 49 5.29 -2.58 -2.20
CA THR A 49 6.06 -3.38 -1.21
C THR A 49 6.47 -2.57 0.01
N THR A 50 6.06 -1.33 0.10
CA THR A 50 6.45 -0.42 1.18
C THR A 50 5.26 0.33 1.73
N LEU A 51 5.40 0.79 2.96
CA LEU A 51 4.44 1.64 3.64
C LEU A 51 5.20 2.82 4.27
N LEU A 52 4.84 4.04 3.89
CA LEU A 52 5.39 5.24 4.52
C LEU A 52 4.44 5.71 5.62
N VAL A 53 4.93 5.79 6.84
CA VAL A 53 4.23 6.42 7.97
C VAL A 53 4.86 7.79 8.20
N ARG A 54 4.05 8.84 8.09
CA ARG A 54 4.48 10.21 8.34
C ARG A 54 4.12 10.63 9.75
N CYS A 55 5.07 11.27 10.43
CA CYS A 55 4.89 11.80 11.77
C CYS A 55 4.59 13.31 11.72
N ASP A 56 3.79 13.79 12.65
CA ASP A 56 3.41 15.21 12.79
C ASP A 56 4.62 16.11 13.04
N HIS A 57 5.58 15.61 13.82
CA HIS A 57 6.80 16.32 14.16
C HIS A 57 7.94 15.34 14.45
N ALA A 58 9.17 15.82 14.36
CA ALA A 58 10.37 15.00 14.51
C ALA A 58 10.45 14.24 15.84
N ALA A 59 9.98 14.85 16.94
CA ALA A 59 10.00 14.21 18.25
C ALA A 59 9.05 13.01 18.37
N ALA A 60 8.01 12.93 17.54
CA ALA A 60 7.09 11.78 17.50
C ALA A 60 7.69 10.56 16.82
N GLN A 61 8.67 10.73 15.93
CA GLN A 61 9.20 9.66 15.09
C GLN A 61 9.68 8.45 15.88
N GLN A 62 10.42 8.67 16.97
CA GLN A 62 10.97 7.58 17.78
C GLN A 62 9.88 6.80 18.52
N ALA A 63 8.89 7.50 19.06
CA ALA A 63 7.77 6.89 19.77
C ALA A 63 6.88 6.09 18.79
N VAL A 64 6.61 6.64 17.62
CA VAL A 64 5.85 5.97 16.56
C VAL A 64 6.60 4.73 16.06
N GLN A 65 7.93 4.83 15.87
CA GLN A 65 8.73 3.68 15.47
C GLN A 65 8.63 2.53 16.48
N HIS A 66 8.84 2.83 17.77
CA HIS A 66 8.75 1.81 18.83
C HIS A 66 7.36 1.15 18.87
N TRP A 67 6.32 1.96 18.73
CA TRP A 67 4.96 1.44 18.69
C TRP A 67 4.69 0.56 17.46
N LEU A 68 5.20 0.93 16.28
CA LEU A 68 5.10 0.12 15.08
C LEU A 68 5.83 -1.22 15.24
N GLU A 69 7.00 -1.22 15.87
CA GLU A 69 7.75 -2.44 16.18
C GLU A 69 6.94 -3.39 17.08
N GLU A 70 6.27 -2.86 18.11
CA GLU A 70 5.39 -3.64 18.98
C GLU A 70 4.15 -4.17 18.26
N LEU A 71 3.49 -3.31 17.47
CA LEU A 71 2.33 -3.71 16.67
C LEU A 71 2.68 -4.89 15.75
N ILE A 72 3.77 -4.79 15.04
CA ILE A 72 4.19 -5.80 14.08
C ILE A 72 4.61 -7.10 14.77
N ALA A 73 5.24 -7.01 15.95
CA ALA A 73 5.58 -8.19 16.75
C ALA A 73 4.36 -8.99 17.18
N SER A 74 3.21 -8.33 17.34
CA SER A 74 1.93 -8.94 17.70
C SER A 74 0.99 -9.18 16.50
N TYR A 75 1.37 -8.71 15.31
CA TYR A 75 0.54 -8.78 14.13
C TYR A 75 0.52 -10.21 13.60
N ASP A 76 -0.63 -10.86 13.74
CA ASP A 76 -0.93 -12.12 13.09
C ASP A 76 -1.57 -11.83 11.73
N GLU A 77 -1.01 -12.41 10.67
CA GLU A 77 -1.51 -12.29 9.28
C GLU A 77 -2.88 -12.96 9.08
N SER A 78 -3.71 -12.99 10.08
CA SER A 78 -5.11 -13.31 9.83
C SER A 78 -5.63 -12.32 8.81
N PRO A 79 -6.18 -12.76 7.66
CA PRO A 79 -6.53 -11.86 6.58
C PRO A 79 -7.58 -10.88 7.10
N LEU A 80 -7.13 -9.69 7.47
CA LEU A 80 -8.02 -8.55 7.49
C LEU A 80 -8.45 -8.38 6.02
N ARG A 81 -9.45 -9.15 5.64
CA ARG A 81 -10.24 -8.87 4.47
C ARG A 81 -10.84 -7.51 4.71
N VAL A 82 -10.24 -6.52 4.14
CA VAL A 82 -10.95 -5.29 3.87
C VAL A 82 -11.95 -5.67 2.79
N ASP A 83 -13.10 -6.18 3.20
CA ASP A 83 -14.26 -6.36 2.35
C ASP A 83 -14.75 -4.95 1.97
N ARG A 84 -14.04 -4.34 1.03
CA ARG A 84 -14.53 -3.14 0.36
C ARG A 84 -15.34 -3.60 -0.83
N GLU A 85 -16.56 -3.14 -0.93
CA GLU A 85 -17.34 -3.32 -2.14
C GLU A 85 -16.57 -2.72 -3.33
N PRO A 86 -16.49 -3.42 -4.46
CA PRO A 86 -15.84 -2.88 -5.64
C PRO A 86 -16.52 -1.60 -6.09
N ILE A 87 -15.74 -0.59 -6.41
CA ILE A 87 -16.23 0.65 -7.01
C ILE A 87 -16.14 0.48 -8.52
N GLU A 88 -17.27 0.58 -9.21
CA GLU A 88 -17.29 0.59 -10.67
C GLU A 88 -16.93 1.99 -11.18
N ILE A 89 -15.89 2.06 -11.99
CA ILE A 89 -15.44 3.29 -12.63
C ILE A 89 -15.78 3.20 -14.11
N PRO A 90 -16.71 4.02 -14.64
CA PRO A 90 -17.00 4.05 -16.08
C PRO A 90 -15.77 4.51 -16.86
N VAL A 91 -15.36 3.75 -17.85
CA VAL A 91 -14.16 4.03 -18.66
C VAL A 91 -14.51 4.08 -20.14
N ARG A 92 -13.98 5.08 -20.85
CA ARG A 92 -13.99 5.16 -22.31
C ARG A 92 -12.61 4.79 -22.85
N TYR A 93 -12.59 3.91 -23.85
CA TYR A 93 -11.35 3.45 -24.50
C TYR A 93 -11.13 4.19 -25.83
N ASP A 94 -11.02 5.51 -25.76
CA ASP A 94 -10.82 6.40 -26.89
C ASP A 94 -9.49 7.18 -26.81
N GLY A 95 -8.58 6.76 -25.92
CA GLY A 95 -7.27 7.35 -25.75
C GLY A 95 -6.33 7.05 -26.94
N GLU A 96 -5.43 7.98 -27.20
CA GLU A 96 -4.46 7.89 -28.31
C GLU A 96 -3.51 6.70 -28.14
N ASP A 97 -3.20 6.31 -26.91
CA ASP A 97 -2.23 5.25 -26.60
C ASP A 97 -2.77 3.84 -26.78
N LEU A 98 -4.09 3.65 -26.97
CA LEU A 98 -4.67 2.31 -27.09
C LEU A 98 -4.07 1.51 -28.25
N ALA A 99 -3.80 2.17 -29.37
CA ALA A 99 -3.17 1.53 -30.53
C ALA A 99 -1.72 1.11 -30.22
N PHE A 100 -0.97 2.00 -29.55
CA PHE A 100 0.41 1.73 -29.14
C PHE A 100 0.49 0.55 -28.14
N VAL A 101 -0.39 0.51 -27.15
CA VAL A 101 -0.44 -0.59 -26.16
C VAL A 101 -0.77 -1.91 -26.86
N ALA A 102 -1.75 -1.91 -27.76
CA ALA A 102 -2.13 -3.11 -28.51
C ALA A 102 -0.95 -3.64 -29.36
N GLU A 103 -0.24 -2.78 -30.05
CA GLU A 103 0.95 -3.14 -30.85
C GLU A 103 2.09 -3.65 -29.93
N ALA A 104 2.43 -2.91 -28.88
CA ALA A 104 3.50 -3.29 -27.96
C ALA A 104 3.25 -4.64 -27.26
N CYS A 105 1.98 -4.99 -27.02
CA CYS A 105 1.59 -6.25 -26.41
C CYS A 105 1.29 -7.36 -27.44
N SER A 106 1.36 -7.07 -28.74
CA SER A 106 0.95 -7.99 -29.82
C SER A 106 -0.50 -8.48 -29.66
N LEU A 107 -1.40 -7.58 -29.28
CA LEU A 107 -2.82 -7.83 -29.09
C LEU A 107 -3.67 -6.95 -30.01
N SER A 108 -4.93 -7.33 -30.23
CA SER A 108 -5.92 -6.41 -30.82
C SER A 108 -6.37 -5.39 -29.77
N LYS A 109 -6.92 -4.26 -30.20
CA LYS A 109 -7.48 -3.25 -29.31
C LYS A 109 -8.62 -3.84 -28.44
N GLU A 110 -9.45 -4.67 -29.04
CA GLU A 110 -10.55 -5.35 -28.38
C GLU A 110 -10.04 -6.29 -27.28
N GLU A 111 -8.94 -6.99 -27.53
CA GLU A 111 -8.34 -7.89 -26.56
C GLU A 111 -7.69 -7.13 -25.39
N VAL A 112 -7.05 -5.98 -25.64
CA VAL A 112 -6.55 -5.09 -24.59
C VAL A 112 -7.69 -4.63 -23.69
N ILE A 113 -8.78 -4.16 -24.28
CA ILE A 113 -9.98 -3.71 -23.53
C ILE A 113 -10.56 -4.86 -22.72
N ARG A 114 -10.72 -6.02 -23.33
CA ARG A 114 -11.28 -7.21 -22.66
C ARG A 114 -10.46 -7.60 -21.43
N ARG A 115 -9.14 -7.63 -21.55
CA ARG A 115 -8.24 -7.97 -20.43
C ARG A 115 -8.28 -6.93 -19.35
N HIS A 116 -8.30 -5.65 -19.71
CA HIS A 116 -8.40 -4.57 -18.75
C HIS A 116 -9.72 -4.62 -17.95
N LEU A 117 -10.84 -4.83 -18.63
CA LEU A 117 -12.15 -4.96 -18.00
C LEU A 117 -12.33 -6.24 -17.16
N GLY A 118 -11.59 -7.31 -17.53
CA GLY A 118 -11.66 -8.60 -16.83
C GLY A 118 -10.88 -8.66 -15.51
N SER A 119 -10.19 -7.58 -15.13
CA SER A 119 -9.35 -7.53 -13.92
C SER A 119 -9.95 -6.61 -12.87
N THR A 120 -9.82 -7.00 -11.59
CA THR A 120 -10.12 -6.12 -10.46
C THR A 120 -8.82 -5.45 -10.02
N TYR A 121 -8.84 -4.15 -9.91
CA TYR A 121 -7.69 -3.34 -9.50
C TYR A 121 -7.83 -2.91 -8.06
N VAL A 122 -6.74 -2.93 -7.32
CA VAL A 122 -6.68 -2.50 -5.92
C VAL A 122 -5.75 -1.28 -5.84
N ALA A 123 -6.26 -0.19 -5.31
CA ALA A 123 -5.50 1.05 -5.08
C ALA A 123 -5.15 1.22 -3.60
#